data_0738fc52c700eb6a0a86c2382eb36006
#
_entry.id   0738fc52c700eb6a0a86c2382eb36006
#
_cell.length_a   1.000
_cell.length_b   1.000
_cell.length_c   1.000
_cell.angle_alpha   90.00
_cell.angle_beta   90.00
_cell.angle_gamma   90.00
#
_symmetry.space_group_name_H-M   'P 1'
#
loop_
_entity.id
_entity.type
_entity.pdbx_description
1 polymer ?
#
loop_
_entity_poly.entity_id
_entity_poly.type
_entity_poly.pdbx_seq_one_letter_code
_entity_poly.pdbx_strand_id
1 'polypeptide(L)'
;MNNRILIIAHAPLASALRDCAMHVYAECSADVIALDVLPNAQPEDTLAQALDAAGASLDSGLLVLTDIFGATPANVAQKLVAGSNAKLIAGVNLPMLFRSVCYRHETLEALAARAQAGGAQGIMPVGCTAPQNQSGPRHAPSYHDHQQ
;
A
#
# COMPACT_ATOMS: atom_id res chain seq x y z
N MET A 1 -9.74 -16.86 4.58
CA MET A 1 -8.66 -16.74 3.59
C MET A 1 -8.25 -15.28 3.47
N ASN A 2 -6.97 -15.02 3.34
CA ASN A 2 -6.48 -13.64 3.28
C ASN A 2 -6.54 -13.10 1.87
N ASN A 3 -6.78 -11.79 1.76
CA ASN A 3 -6.58 -11.10 0.49
C ASN A 3 -5.09 -11.05 0.16
N ARG A 4 -4.77 -11.01 -1.12
CA ARG A 4 -3.41 -10.79 -1.58
C ARG A 4 -3.25 -9.34 -1.98
N ILE A 5 -2.01 -8.87 -1.95
CA ILE A 5 -1.66 -7.49 -2.28
C ILE A 5 -0.66 -7.53 -3.44
N LEU A 6 -1.00 -6.84 -4.53
CA LEU A 6 -0.11 -6.73 -5.69
C LEU A 6 0.27 -5.27 -5.87
N ILE A 7 1.58 -5.00 -5.83
CA ILE A 7 2.10 -3.65 -6.05
C ILE A 7 2.58 -3.57 -7.49
N ILE A 8 2.02 -2.65 -8.27
CA ILE A 8 2.46 -2.37 -9.64
C ILE A 8 2.94 -0.93 -9.68
N ALA A 9 4.24 -0.74 -9.86
CA ALA A 9 4.82 0.59 -9.77
C ALA A 9 6.07 0.68 -10.64
N HIS A 10 6.52 1.89 -10.92
CA HIS A 10 7.75 2.13 -11.67
C HIS A 10 8.93 1.43 -10.99
N ALA A 11 9.76 0.75 -11.78
CA ALA A 11 10.94 0.07 -11.26
C ALA A 11 11.90 1.10 -10.65
N PRO A 12 12.50 0.84 -9.49
CA PRO A 12 12.42 -0.35 -8.67
C PRO A 12 11.46 -0.21 -7.48
N LEU A 13 10.45 0.64 -7.57
CA LEU A 13 9.66 1.04 -6.41
C LEU A 13 8.82 -0.12 -5.88
N ALA A 14 8.21 -0.93 -6.74
CA ALA A 14 7.35 -2.01 -6.26
C ALA A 14 8.13 -3.01 -5.42
N SER A 15 9.27 -3.48 -5.92
CA SER A 15 10.12 -4.41 -5.16
C SER A 15 10.68 -3.74 -3.91
N ALA A 16 11.07 -2.47 -3.98
CA ALA A 16 11.59 -1.75 -2.82
C ALA A 16 10.54 -1.63 -1.72
N LEU A 17 9.31 -1.31 -2.08
CA LEU A 17 8.21 -1.25 -1.10
C LEU A 17 7.97 -2.62 -0.47
N ARG A 18 7.94 -3.66 -1.29
CA ARG A 18 7.77 -5.02 -0.77
C ARG A 18 8.88 -5.39 0.18
N ASP A 19 10.12 -5.11 -0.17
CA ASP A 19 11.27 -5.42 0.67
C ASP A 19 11.16 -4.73 2.02
N CYS A 20 10.76 -3.47 2.04
CA CYS A 20 10.52 -2.74 3.29
C CYS A 20 9.45 -3.42 4.15
N ALA A 21 8.36 -3.85 3.52
CA ALA A 21 7.28 -4.52 4.25
C ALA A 21 7.76 -5.87 4.80
N MET A 22 8.60 -6.58 4.06
CA MET A 22 9.08 -7.89 4.50
C MET A 22 10.06 -7.82 5.67
N HIS A 23 10.69 -6.67 5.89
CA HIS A 23 11.49 -6.47 7.09
C HIS A 23 10.63 -6.48 8.35
N VAL A 24 9.38 -6.10 8.25
CA VAL A 24 8.46 -6.01 9.39
C VAL A 24 7.53 -7.22 9.43
N TYR A 25 7.10 -7.70 8.28
CA TYR A 25 6.08 -8.74 8.16
C TYR A 25 6.57 -9.90 7.31
N ALA A 26 7.72 -10.47 7.67
CA ALA A 26 8.37 -11.53 6.86
C ALA A 26 7.44 -12.73 6.61
N GLU A 27 6.56 -13.02 7.56
CA GLU A 27 5.63 -14.15 7.45
C GLU A 27 4.57 -13.93 6.37
N CYS A 28 4.44 -12.72 5.84
CA CYS A 28 3.41 -12.38 4.85
C CYS A 28 3.92 -12.42 3.42
N SER A 29 5.10 -12.97 3.20
CA SER A 29 5.77 -12.90 1.90
C SER A 29 4.94 -13.52 0.76
N ALA A 30 4.14 -14.55 1.06
CA ALA A 30 3.32 -15.19 0.04
C ALA A 30 2.12 -14.33 -0.37
N ASP A 31 1.73 -13.38 0.46
CA ASP A 31 0.53 -12.57 0.22
C ASP A 31 0.85 -11.21 -0.40
N VAL A 32 2.12 -10.85 -0.54
CA VAL A 32 2.54 -9.56 -1.10
C VAL A 32 3.40 -9.81 -2.32
N ILE A 33 2.96 -9.31 -3.47
CA ILE A 33 3.63 -9.50 -4.75
C ILE A 33 4.01 -8.13 -5.30
N ALA A 34 5.21 -8.02 -5.85
CA ALA A 34 5.67 -6.78 -6.48
C ALA A 34 5.92 -6.99 -7.96
N LEU A 35 5.47 -6.05 -8.77
CA LEU A 35 5.73 -6.01 -10.20
C LEU A 35 6.33 -4.65 -10.55
N ASP A 36 7.62 -4.64 -10.86
CA ASP A 36 8.32 -3.43 -11.27
C ASP A 36 8.09 -3.21 -12.77
N VAL A 37 7.72 -1.99 -13.14
CA VAL A 37 7.49 -1.62 -14.52
C VAL A 37 8.69 -0.84 -15.03
N LEU A 38 9.43 -1.44 -15.97
CA LEU A 38 10.61 -0.81 -16.54
C LEU A 38 10.22 0.31 -17.49
N PRO A 39 11.09 1.34 -17.67
CA PRO A 39 10.74 2.51 -18.48
C PRO A 39 10.42 2.16 -19.93
N ASN A 40 11.01 1.09 -20.46
CA ASN A 40 10.81 0.70 -21.87
C ASN A 40 9.92 -0.53 -22.01
N ALA A 41 9.23 -0.94 -20.95
CA ALA A 41 8.34 -2.09 -21.02
C ALA A 41 7.10 -1.77 -21.86
N GLN A 42 6.67 -2.75 -22.65
CA GLN A 42 5.43 -2.61 -23.40
C GLN A 42 4.25 -2.85 -22.47
N PRO A 43 3.20 -2.01 -22.55
CA PRO A 43 2.04 -2.18 -21.66
C PRO A 43 1.41 -3.55 -21.75
N GLU A 44 1.38 -4.15 -22.94
CA GLU A 44 0.78 -5.47 -23.13
C GLU A 44 1.55 -6.55 -22.38
N ASP A 45 2.90 -6.46 -22.41
CA ASP A 45 3.74 -7.42 -21.69
C ASP A 45 3.58 -7.27 -20.19
N THR A 46 3.52 -6.04 -19.72
CA THR A 46 3.30 -5.74 -18.30
C THR A 46 1.94 -6.27 -17.85
N LEU A 47 0.90 -6.08 -18.65
CA LEU A 47 -0.42 -6.61 -18.33
C LEU A 47 -0.41 -8.14 -18.24
N ALA A 48 0.28 -8.80 -19.16
CA ALA A 48 0.40 -10.25 -19.12
C ALA A 48 1.10 -10.72 -17.84
N GLN A 49 2.17 -10.03 -17.42
CA GLN A 49 2.86 -10.32 -16.17
C GLN A 49 1.95 -10.09 -14.97
N ALA A 50 1.16 -9.03 -15.00
CA ALA A 50 0.25 -8.71 -13.91
C ALA A 50 -0.86 -9.76 -13.79
N LEU A 51 -1.41 -10.20 -14.91
CA LEU A 51 -2.42 -11.25 -14.92
C LEU A 51 -1.86 -12.56 -14.35
N ASP A 52 -0.64 -12.91 -14.73
CA ASP A 52 0.01 -14.11 -14.21
C ASP A 52 0.26 -13.98 -12.69
N ALA A 53 0.73 -12.83 -12.25
CA ALA A 53 1.00 -12.60 -10.84
C ALA A 53 -0.28 -12.63 -10.01
N ALA A 54 -1.37 -12.07 -10.51
CA ALA A 54 -2.64 -12.03 -9.81
C ALA A 54 -3.28 -13.41 -9.73
N GLY A 55 -3.23 -14.16 -10.83
CA GLY A 55 -3.81 -15.50 -10.87
C GLY A 55 -5.24 -15.52 -10.39
N ALA A 56 -5.59 -16.54 -9.64
CA ALA A 56 -6.95 -16.71 -9.14
C ALA A 56 -7.35 -15.64 -8.13
N SER A 57 -6.40 -14.93 -7.51
CA SER A 57 -6.74 -13.91 -6.52
C SER A 57 -7.48 -12.72 -7.13
N LEU A 58 -7.41 -12.56 -8.44
CA LEU A 58 -8.13 -11.49 -9.14
C LEU A 58 -9.62 -11.51 -8.82
N ASP A 59 -10.19 -12.68 -8.63
CA ASP A 59 -11.61 -12.83 -8.30
C ASP A 59 -11.86 -13.23 -6.85
N SER A 60 -10.85 -13.74 -6.15
CA SER A 60 -11.03 -14.25 -4.79
C SER A 60 -10.59 -13.30 -3.70
N GLY A 61 -9.87 -12.25 -4.03
CA GLY A 61 -9.45 -11.24 -3.05
C GLY A 61 -8.09 -10.66 -3.39
N LEU A 62 -8.09 -9.57 -4.15
CA LEU A 62 -6.86 -8.90 -4.56
C LEU A 62 -6.99 -7.39 -4.39
N LEU A 63 -6.06 -6.83 -3.62
CA LEU A 63 -5.88 -5.38 -3.55
C LEU A 63 -4.65 -5.02 -4.37
N VAL A 64 -4.83 -4.18 -5.37
CA VAL A 64 -3.74 -3.70 -6.23
C VAL A 64 -3.38 -2.28 -5.80
N LEU A 65 -2.10 -2.06 -5.57
CA LEU A 65 -1.56 -0.74 -5.19
C LEU A 65 -0.62 -0.27 -6.29
N THR A 66 -0.80 0.94 -6.75
CA THR A 66 0.07 1.53 -7.77
C THR A 66 0.59 2.87 -7.27
N ASP A 67 1.67 3.36 -7.90
CA ASP A 67 2.36 4.54 -7.40
C ASP A 67 1.66 5.84 -7.75
N ILE A 68 1.45 6.13 -9.03
CA ILE A 68 0.89 7.42 -9.43
C ILE A 68 -0.18 7.24 -10.49
N PHE A 69 -1.32 7.89 -10.30
CA PHE A 69 -2.42 7.85 -11.25
C PHE A 69 -2.01 8.52 -12.56
N GLY A 70 -2.38 7.90 -13.67
CA GLY A 70 -2.15 8.48 -14.99
C GLY A 70 -0.87 8.01 -15.68
N ALA A 71 -0.01 7.28 -15.00
CA ALA A 71 1.20 6.72 -15.59
C ALA A 71 0.98 5.26 -16.01
N THR A 72 1.96 4.69 -16.72
CA THR A 72 1.83 3.34 -17.26
C THR A 72 1.50 2.27 -16.21
N PRO A 73 2.14 2.22 -15.04
CA PRO A 73 1.77 1.21 -14.06
C PRO A 73 0.30 1.30 -13.65
N ALA A 74 -0.22 2.50 -13.44
CA ALA A 74 -1.62 2.70 -13.08
C ALA A 74 -2.54 2.30 -14.22
N ASN A 75 -2.18 2.62 -15.45
CA ASN A 75 -2.99 2.27 -16.62
C ASN A 75 -3.08 0.75 -16.79
N VAL A 76 -1.98 0.05 -16.59
CA VAL A 76 -1.96 -1.41 -16.62
C VAL A 76 -2.81 -1.97 -15.49
N ALA A 77 -2.67 -1.41 -14.29
CA ALA A 77 -3.44 -1.86 -13.14
C ALA A 77 -4.94 -1.69 -13.37
N GLN A 78 -5.36 -0.58 -13.99
CA GLN A 78 -6.77 -0.36 -14.32
C GLN A 78 -7.30 -1.45 -15.27
N LYS A 79 -6.51 -1.81 -16.27
CA LYS A 79 -6.90 -2.89 -17.19
C LYS A 79 -6.97 -4.23 -16.49
N LEU A 80 -6.02 -4.46 -15.57
CA LEU A 80 -5.98 -5.71 -14.82
C LEU A 80 -7.26 -5.93 -14.02
N VAL A 81 -7.71 -4.89 -13.30
CA VAL A 81 -8.86 -5.03 -12.40
C VAL A 81 -10.20 -4.90 -13.11
N ALA A 82 -10.22 -4.42 -14.34
CA ALA A 82 -11.47 -4.21 -15.07
C ALA A 82 -12.23 -5.53 -15.22
N GLY A 83 -13.49 -5.50 -14.83
CA GLY A 83 -14.34 -6.69 -14.93
C GLY A 83 -14.09 -7.76 -13.87
N SER A 84 -13.22 -7.48 -12.90
CA SER A 84 -12.93 -8.40 -11.80
C SER A 84 -13.48 -7.86 -10.49
N ASN A 85 -13.30 -8.63 -9.41
CA ASN A 85 -13.67 -8.19 -8.07
C ASN A 85 -12.53 -7.47 -7.35
N ALA A 86 -11.37 -7.34 -7.98
CA ALA A 86 -10.21 -6.71 -7.35
C ALA A 86 -10.44 -5.21 -7.13
N LYS A 87 -9.72 -4.66 -6.16
CA LYS A 87 -9.73 -3.22 -5.86
C LYS A 87 -8.38 -2.63 -6.20
N LEU A 88 -8.36 -1.36 -6.61
CA LEU A 88 -7.16 -0.66 -7.02
C LEU A 88 -7.08 0.68 -6.31
N ILE A 89 -5.92 0.99 -5.74
CA ILE A 89 -5.64 2.29 -5.12
C ILE A 89 -4.32 2.82 -5.67
N ALA A 90 -4.34 4.07 -6.12
CA ALA A 90 -3.13 4.79 -6.54
C ALA A 90 -2.58 5.62 -5.39
N GLY A 91 -1.29 5.93 -5.44
CA GLY A 91 -0.64 6.74 -4.42
C GLY A 91 0.00 5.93 -3.31
N VAL A 92 0.44 4.71 -3.61
CA VAL A 92 0.98 3.82 -2.59
C VAL A 92 2.15 4.46 -1.83
N ASN A 93 2.12 4.29 -0.53
CA ASN A 93 3.23 4.63 0.36
C ASN A 93 3.36 3.53 1.41
N LEU A 94 4.40 3.57 2.22
CA LEU A 94 4.62 2.53 3.23
C LEU A 94 3.49 2.45 4.27
N PRO A 95 2.95 3.57 4.78
CA PRO A 95 1.80 3.47 5.68
C PRO A 95 0.61 2.74 5.07
N MET A 96 0.32 2.98 3.80
CA MET A 96 -0.74 2.27 3.08
C MET A 96 -0.44 0.77 2.99
N LEU A 97 0.79 0.44 2.60
CA LEU A 97 1.18 -0.96 2.43
C LEU A 97 1.17 -1.70 3.75
N PHE A 98 1.72 -1.10 4.82
CA PHE A 98 1.73 -1.73 6.13
C PHE A 98 0.31 -1.96 6.64
N ARG A 99 -0.57 -0.97 6.48
CA ARG A 99 -1.97 -1.11 6.88
C ARG A 99 -2.65 -2.24 6.09
N SER A 100 -2.33 -2.32 4.79
CA SER A 100 -2.91 -3.37 3.94
C SER A 100 -2.48 -4.76 4.40
N VAL A 101 -1.22 -4.92 4.75
CA VAL A 101 -0.72 -6.22 5.24
C VAL A 101 -1.39 -6.59 6.56
N CYS A 102 -1.51 -5.63 7.47
CA CYS A 102 -2.09 -5.89 8.79
C CYS A 102 -3.55 -6.31 8.71
N TYR A 103 -4.31 -5.76 7.78
CA TYR A 103 -5.75 -5.99 7.69
C TYR A 103 -6.17 -6.84 6.49
N ARG A 104 -5.25 -7.61 5.91
CA ARG A 104 -5.54 -8.41 4.72
C ARG A 104 -6.55 -9.53 4.97
N HIS A 105 -6.85 -9.81 6.22
CA HIS A 105 -7.83 -10.83 6.59
C HIS A 105 -9.27 -10.32 6.56
N GLU A 106 -9.47 -9.03 6.40
CA GLU A 106 -10.81 -8.44 6.36
C GLU A 106 -11.42 -8.58 4.98
N THR A 107 -12.67 -8.18 4.83
CA THR A 107 -13.27 -8.14 3.49
C THR A 107 -12.48 -7.20 2.61
N LEU A 108 -12.54 -7.42 1.30
CA LEU A 108 -11.77 -6.61 0.37
C LEU A 108 -12.20 -5.14 0.44
N GLU A 109 -13.50 -4.87 0.61
CA GLU A 109 -13.99 -3.50 0.75
C GLU A 109 -13.44 -2.83 2.00
N ALA A 110 -13.44 -3.55 3.12
CA ALA A 110 -12.91 -3.00 4.37
C ALA A 110 -11.40 -2.78 4.25
N LEU A 111 -10.70 -3.72 3.64
CA LEU A 111 -9.26 -3.62 3.43
C LEU A 111 -8.92 -2.40 2.57
N ALA A 112 -9.64 -2.19 1.48
CA ALA A 112 -9.40 -1.04 0.60
C ALA A 112 -9.62 0.28 1.35
N ALA A 113 -10.65 0.36 2.17
CA ALA A 113 -10.92 1.55 2.97
C ALA A 113 -9.80 1.81 3.98
N ARG A 114 -9.32 0.75 4.64
CA ARG A 114 -8.21 0.89 5.60
C ARG A 114 -6.91 1.28 4.93
N ALA A 115 -6.65 0.74 3.76
CA ALA A 115 -5.44 1.06 3.00
C ALA A 115 -5.44 2.54 2.61
N GLN A 116 -6.54 3.03 2.07
CA GLN A 116 -6.64 4.43 1.69
C GLN A 116 -6.49 5.35 2.90
N ALA A 117 -7.17 5.04 3.98
CA ALA A 117 -7.08 5.84 5.21
C ALA A 117 -5.65 5.81 5.78
N GLY A 118 -5.04 4.64 5.81
CA GLY A 118 -3.66 4.49 6.30
C GLY A 118 -2.67 5.30 5.50
N GLY A 119 -2.80 5.28 4.18
CA GLY A 119 -1.94 6.07 3.30
C GLY A 119 -2.09 7.56 3.54
N ALA A 120 -3.33 8.04 3.64
CA ALA A 120 -3.59 9.46 3.88
C ALA A 120 -3.12 9.90 5.26
N GLN A 121 -3.38 9.12 6.28
CA GLN A 121 -2.99 9.44 7.65
C GLN A 121 -1.47 9.38 7.85
N GLY A 122 -0.76 8.65 7.02
CA GLY A 122 0.69 8.58 7.09
C GLY A 122 1.41 9.81 6.57
N ILE A 123 0.68 10.73 5.95
CA ILE A 123 1.25 11.98 5.43
C ILE A 123 0.99 13.06 6.47
N MET A 124 2.04 13.55 7.10
CA MET A 124 1.89 14.54 8.15
C MET A 124 3.12 15.42 8.24
N PRO A 125 2.97 16.71 8.57
CA PRO A 125 4.14 17.52 8.90
C PRO A 125 4.70 17.06 10.24
N VAL A 126 6.02 17.06 10.36
CA VAL A 126 6.68 16.64 11.59
C VAL A 126 7.25 17.89 12.27
N GLY A 127 6.81 18.13 13.50
CA GLY A 127 7.31 19.26 14.26
C GLY A 127 8.64 18.94 14.91
N CYS A 128 9.26 19.97 15.49
CA CYS A 128 10.50 19.77 16.20
C CYS A 128 10.29 19.60 17.69
N THR A 129 9.10 19.24 18.10
CA THR A 129 8.82 19.01 19.50
C THR A 129 9.20 17.58 19.88
N ALA A 130 8.82 17.17 21.06
CA ALA A 130 9.17 15.86 21.56
C ALA A 130 8.71 14.75 20.60
N PRO A 131 9.45 13.64 20.52
CA PRO A 131 9.07 12.52 19.67
C PRO A 131 7.71 11.99 20.10
N GLN A 132 6.94 11.54 19.10
CA GLN A 132 5.59 11.11 19.37
C GLN A 132 5.51 9.85 20.16
N ASN A 133 6.45 8.98 19.99
CA ASN A 133 6.45 7.74 20.75
C ASN A 133 6.78 7.95 22.20
N GLN A 134 7.09 9.17 22.59
CA GLN A 134 7.27 9.49 24.00
C GLN A 134 5.99 9.82 24.65
N SER A 135 4.99 9.43 24.11
CA SER A 135 3.76 9.90 24.51
C SER A 135 3.43 9.58 25.88
N GLY A 136 3.83 8.98 26.61
CA GLY A 136 3.29 8.87 27.90
C GLY A 136 2.48 10.08 28.22
N PRO A 137 1.75 10.08 29.22
CA PRO A 137 0.92 11.17 29.59
C PRO A 137 1.82 12.33 29.90
N ARG A 138 1.61 13.32 29.44
CA ARG A 138 2.40 14.38 29.75
C ARG A 138 1.71 15.39 30.47
N HIS A 139 1.76 15.66 30.96
CA HIS A 139 1.20 16.36 31.27
C HIS A 139 1.24 17.50 31.23
N ALA A 140 1.02 17.79 31.30
CA ALA A 140 0.89 18.57 31.13
C ALA A 140 1.08 19.56 31.47
N PRO A 141 1.21 19.92 31.91
CA PRO A 141 1.15 20.79 32.07
C PRO A 141 1.07 21.82 32.13
N SER A 142 1.21 21.87 32.16
CA SER A 142 0.98 22.62 31.93
C SER A 142 0.76 23.68 31.98
N TYR A 143 1.01 23.84 32.05
CA TYR A 143 0.69 24.69 31.69
C TYR A 143 0.27 25.56 32.04
N HIS A 144 0.40 25.56 32.17
CA HIS A 144 0.05 26.29 32.19
C HIS A 144 0.16 27.22 32.54
N ASP A 145 0.61 27.02 32.55
CA ASP A 145 0.66 27.78 32.58
C ASP A 145 0.73 28.65 32.62
N HIS A 146 1.16 28.76 32.64
CA HIS A 146 1.19 29.62 32.34
C HIS A 146 0.97 30.51 32.31
N GLN A 147 1.20 30.36 32.25
CA GLN A 147 0.90 31.13 31.96
C GLN A 147 0.76 31.96 31.93
N GLN A 148 1.14 32.00 32.06
CA GLN A 148 0.95 32.71 31.75
C GLN A 148 0.75 33.37 31.63
#